data_345f88ec00307d045e8a40efd841d909
#
_entry.id   345f88ec00307d045e8a40efd841d909
#
_cell.length_a   1.000
_cell.length_b   1.000
_cell.length_c   1.000
_cell.angle_alpha   90.00
_cell.angle_beta   90.00
_cell.angle_gamma   90.00
#
_symmetry.space_group_name_H-M   'P 1'
#
loop_
_entity.id
_entity.type
_entity.pdbx_description
1 polymer ?
#
loop_
_entity_poly.entity_id
_entity_poly.type
_entity_poly.pdbx_seq_one_letter_code
_entity_poly.pdbx_strand_id
1 'polypeptide(L)'
;MRKKHTPAENQRQMEDTRQQVLLKEPPEISWENTLGAPDGVPFDDDTKELLRRCIDVSTSTPTTLPQIIERSEAFPINFPINTVRCSTLRDRGISTNTLEMNANSVYPVIHEAMLPLLARWLKHKRLYGSAIERAMYKDMGLVQFIHRLLEKRAVHFYGSDDRWKLIDGKTGVDGWENVGTDHEKEPLVLTKCLSYDEIKLSAMMAMSSHTEFVNDGSRENRGVVSTDPDSVQPRGVIIGVVGTRFERPRFMEYQDILITPLQNTVENGYGPQTAGSSEEVRGLRVLWAKFYGEEYHPLYEETLKRIKSKENRRYLSLISQTVFDIENYMKRTLLTVEIILLEANTRAEKQNTTAFLHVVGFGLG
;
A
#
# COMPACT_ATOMS: atom_id res chain seq x y z
N MET A 1 -24.37 7.32 27.56
CA MET A 1 -24.03 8.73 27.21
C MET A 1 -22.50 8.80 27.03
N ARG A 2 -22.00 8.90 25.81
CA ARG A 2 -20.57 9.11 25.56
C ARG A 2 -20.22 10.55 25.95
N LYS A 3 -19.32 10.74 26.90
CA LYS A 3 -18.74 12.06 27.16
C LYS A 3 -17.99 12.50 25.89
N LYS A 4 -18.46 13.54 25.24
CA LYS A 4 -17.70 14.22 24.17
C LYS A 4 -16.56 14.96 24.86
N HIS A 5 -15.33 14.60 24.55
CA HIS A 5 -14.16 15.34 24.99
C HIS A 5 -14.17 16.75 24.35
N THR A 6 -13.74 17.72 25.11
CA THR A 6 -13.60 19.09 24.59
C THR A 6 -12.39 19.19 23.66
N PRO A 7 -12.32 20.16 22.74
CA PRO A 7 -11.15 20.38 21.89
C PRO A 7 -9.85 20.53 22.68
N ALA A 8 -9.90 21.13 23.87
CA ALA A 8 -8.74 21.32 24.76
C ALA A 8 -8.28 19.99 25.41
N GLU A 9 -9.21 19.09 25.74
CA GLU A 9 -8.89 17.74 26.25
C GLU A 9 -8.26 16.89 25.15
N ASN A 10 -8.78 16.97 23.93
CA ASN A 10 -8.21 16.27 22.78
C ASN A 10 -6.78 16.78 22.47
N GLN A 11 -6.56 18.09 22.55
CA GLN A 11 -5.26 18.68 22.30
C GLN A 11 -4.22 18.28 23.37
N ARG A 12 -4.61 18.28 24.66
CA ARG A 12 -3.77 17.76 25.75
C ARG A 12 -3.44 16.28 25.57
N GLN A 13 -4.43 15.48 25.21
CA GLN A 13 -4.23 14.04 25.03
C GLN A 13 -3.33 13.75 23.82
N MET A 14 -3.41 14.55 22.75
CA MET A 14 -2.48 14.48 21.62
C MET A 14 -1.07 14.89 22.02
N GLU A 15 -0.91 15.88 22.86
CA GLU A 15 0.39 16.37 23.34
C GLU A 15 1.04 15.36 24.29
N ASP A 16 0.27 14.75 25.21
CA ASP A 16 0.71 13.67 26.07
C ASP A 16 1.12 12.42 25.27
N THR A 17 0.34 12.08 24.22
CA THR A 17 0.65 10.97 23.31
C THR A 17 1.96 11.26 22.55
N ARG A 18 2.13 12.48 22.05
CA ARG A 18 3.34 12.90 21.34
C ARG A 18 4.58 12.82 22.23
N GLN A 19 4.48 13.25 23.50
CA GLN A 19 5.57 13.11 24.47
C GLN A 19 5.88 11.64 24.80
N GLN A 20 4.87 10.78 24.94
CA GLN A 20 5.07 9.36 25.15
C GLN A 20 5.76 8.65 23.98
N VAL A 21 5.47 9.07 22.72
CA VAL A 21 6.15 8.56 21.53
C VAL A 21 7.62 9.00 21.49
N LEU A 22 7.90 10.26 21.83
CA LEU A 22 9.26 10.81 21.79
C LEU A 22 10.17 10.25 22.88
N LEU A 23 9.60 9.71 23.98
CA LEU A 23 10.35 9.16 25.11
C LEU A 23 10.57 7.63 25.04
N LYS A 24 9.96 6.95 24.07
CA LYS A 24 10.13 5.50 23.88
C LYS A 24 11.16 5.22 22.79
N GLU A 25 12.19 4.49 23.13
CA GLU A 25 13.03 3.87 22.11
C GLU A 25 12.15 2.96 21.25
N PRO A 26 12.31 3.00 19.91
CA PRO A 26 11.57 2.11 19.03
C PRO A 26 11.87 0.65 19.38
N PRO A 27 10.95 -0.28 19.11
CA PRO A 27 11.23 -1.70 19.28
C PRO A 27 12.43 -2.11 18.41
N GLU A 28 13.26 -2.96 18.96
CA GLU A 28 14.36 -3.57 18.22
C GLU A 28 13.76 -4.57 17.22
N ILE A 29 13.90 -4.30 15.93
CA ILE A 29 13.40 -5.17 14.86
C ILE A 29 14.58 -5.89 14.23
N SER A 30 14.57 -7.23 14.33
CA SER A 30 15.52 -8.04 13.58
C SER A 30 15.16 -8.06 12.10
N TRP A 31 16.10 -7.70 11.24
CA TRP A 31 15.94 -7.73 9.79
C TRP A 31 15.62 -9.13 9.26
N GLU A 32 16.18 -10.16 9.88
CA GLU A 32 16.02 -11.57 9.48
C GLU A 32 14.60 -12.10 9.66
N ASN A 33 13.77 -11.46 10.49
CA ASN A 33 12.42 -11.89 10.83
C ASN A 33 11.36 -10.79 10.59
N THR A 34 11.71 -9.73 9.88
CA THR A 34 10.86 -8.53 9.77
C THR A 34 9.54 -8.79 9.04
N LEU A 35 9.60 -9.59 7.99
CA LEU A 35 8.44 -10.01 7.20
C LEU A 35 8.52 -11.52 7.12
N GLY A 36 7.61 -12.22 7.81
CA GLY A 36 7.63 -13.68 7.93
C GLY A 36 8.40 -14.38 6.84
N ALA A 37 9.53 -14.98 7.21
CA ALA A 37 10.52 -15.48 6.27
C ALA A 37 9.86 -16.25 5.13
N PRO A 38 10.17 -15.96 3.86
CA PRO A 38 9.66 -16.71 2.72
C PRO A 38 9.89 -18.22 2.87
N ASP A 39 10.95 -18.59 3.59
CA ASP A 39 11.40 -19.97 3.79
C ASP A 39 10.73 -20.68 4.98
N GLY A 40 10.02 -19.96 5.85
CA GLY A 40 9.49 -20.52 7.10
C GLY A 40 8.18 -21.32 6.99
N VAL A 41 7.45 -21.19 5.88
CA VAL A 41 6.17 -21.89 5.68
C VAL A 41 6.21 -22.65 4.37
N PRO A 42 6.11 -23.99 4.39
CA PRO A 42 6.11 -24.79 3.16
C PRO A 42 4.97 -24.34 2.25
N PHE A 43 5.29 -24.06 0.99
CA PHE A 43 4.27 -23.82 -0.02
C PHE A 43 3.58 -25.13 -0.38
N ASP A 44 2.25 -25.13 -0.38
CA ASP A 44 1.49 -26.18 -1.03
C ASP A 44 1.68 -26.12 -2.55
N ASP A 45 1.31 -27.22 -3.22
CA ASP A 45 1.59 -27.37 -4.65
C ASP A 45 0.83 -26.34 -5.51
N ASP A 46 -0.37 -25.91 -5.08
CA ASP A 46 -1.13 -24.85 -5.76
C ASP A 46 -0.42 -23.50 -5.68
N THR A 47 0.14 -23.17 -4.52
CA THR A 47 0.93 -21.94 -4.33
C THR A 47 2.21 -21.98 -5.15
N LYS A 48 2.91 -23.12 -5.19
CA LYS A 48 4.09 -23.32 -6.04
C LYS A 48 3.75 -23.14 -7.51
N GLU A 49 2.63 -23.72 -7.96
CA GLU A 49 2.19 -23.60 -9.35
C GLU A 49 1.84 -22.15 -9.72
N LEU A 50 1.15 -21.41 -8.83
CA LEU A 50 0.87 -20.00 -9.04
C LEU A 50 2.16 -19.17 -9.18
N LEU A 51 3.16 -19.45 -8.35
CA LEU A 51 4.46 -18.77 -8.40
C LEU A 51 5.24 -19.14 -9.65
N ARG A 52 5.24 -20.41 -10.06
CA ARG A 52 5.92 -20.89 -11.27
C ARG A 52 5.40 -20.19 -12.52
N ARG A 53 4.10 -19.98 -12.63
CA ARG A 53 3.48 -19.28 -13.77
C ARG A 53 3.86 -17.79 -13.87
N CYS A 54 4.44 -17.19 -12.82
CA CYS A 54 4.93 -15.82 -12.89
C CYS A 54 6.15 -15.65 -13.80
N ILE A 55 6.82 -16.72 -14.18
CA ILE A 55 8.00 -16.69 -15.05
C ILE A 55 7.59 -16.44 -16.51
N ASP A 56 6.37 -16.82 -16.91
CA ASP A 56 5.88 -16.75 -18.28
C ASP A 56 5.09 -15.44 -18.53
N VAL A 57 5.77 -14.30 -18.37
CA VAL A 57 5.13 -12.99 -18.60
C VAL A 57 5.42 -12.49 -20.01
N SER A 58 4.36 -12.25 -20.79
CA SER A 58 4.47 -11.58 -22.09
C SER A 58 4.71 -10.08 -21.92
N THR A 59 5.56 -9.50 -22.75
CA THR A 59 5.76 -8.04 -22.81
C THR A 59 4.53 -7.36 -23.41
N SER A 60 4.15 -6.20 -22.85
CA SER A 60 3.09 -5.36 -23.38
C SER A 60 3.53 -4.64 -24.67
N THR A 61 2.57 -4.26 -25.51
CA THR A 61 2.83 -3.38 -26.65
C THR A 61 3.29 -2.01 -26.17
N PRO A 62 4.41 -1.46 -26.68
CA PRO A 62 4.87 -0.13 -26.30
C PRO A 62 3.81 0.95 -26.60
N THR A 63 3.70 1.90 -25.68
CA THR A 63 2.79 3.06 -25.80
C THR A 63 3.48 4.20 -26.51
N THR A 64 2.80 4.90 -27.40
CA THR A 64 3.31 6.08 -28.11
C THR A 64 3.02 7.38 -27.32
N LEU A 65 3.80 8.43 -27.59
CA LEU A 65 3.63 9.72 -26.92
C LEU A 65 2.21 10.32 -27.12
N PRO A 66 1.59 10.28 -28.32
CA PRO A 66 0.21 10.73 -28.46
C PRO A 66 -0.77 9.99 -27.53
N GLN A 67 -0.65 8.68 -27.42
CA GLN A 67 -1.49 7.89 -26.51
C GLN A 67 -1.26 8.22 -25.03
N ILE A 68 -0.01 8.51 -24.64
CA ILE A 68 0.33 8.93 -23.26
C ILE A 68 -0.33 10.28 -22.97
N ILE A 69 -0.23 11.25 -23.89
CA ILE A 69 -0.82 12.57 -23.74
C ILE A 69 -2.33 12.45 -23.62
N GLU A 70 -2.98 11.73 -24.54
CA GLU A 70 -4.44 11.52 -24.54
C GLU A 70 -4.92 10.93 -23.21
N ARG A 71 -4.28 9.87 -22.71
CA ARG A 71 -4.63 9.26 -21.42
C ARG A 71 -4.39 10.21 -20.24
N SER A 72 -3.31 11.00 -20.29
CA SER A 72 -3.00 12.00 -19.26
C SER A 72 -4.03 13.13 -19.22
N GLU A 73 -4.54 13.57 -20.37
CA GLU A 73 -5.55 14.61 -20.46
C GLU A 73 -6.95 14.10 -20.08
N ALA A 74 -7.25 12.85 -20.40
CA ALA A 74 -8.49 12.19 -19.99
C ALA A 74 -8.54 11.85 -18.49
N PHE A 75 -7.41 11.97 -17.77
CA PHE A 75 -7.36 11.60 -16.36
C PHE A 75 -8.24 12.56 -15.51
N PRO A 76 -9.13 12.04 -14.66
CA PRO A 76 -10.20 12.82 -14.04
C PRO A 76 -9.73 13.74 -12.91
N ILE A 77 -8.45 13.74 -12.57
CA ILE A 77 -7.84 14.67 -11.60
C ILE A 77 -6.87 15.57 -12.36
N ASN A 78 -7.00 16.88 -12.16
CA ASN A 78 -6.05 17.82 -12.69
C ASN A 78 -4.69 17.63 -12.03
N PHE A 79 -3.64 17.57 -12.83
CA PHE A 79 -2.29 17.62 -12.29
C PHE A 79 -2.09 18.95 -11.54
N PRO A 80 -1.57 18.91 -10.32
CA PRO A 80 -1.30 20.13 -9.56
C PRO A 80 -0.17 20.95 -10.20
N ILE A 81 0.68 20.32 -11.00
CA ILE A 81 1.88 20.90 -11.62
C ILE A 81 1.95 20.45 -13.07
N ASN A 82 1.89 21.39 -14.01
CA ASN A 82 1.93 21.08 -15.44
C ASN A 82 3.36 20.89 -15.98
N THR A 83 4.38 21.38 -15.29
CA THR A 83 5.78 21.36 -15.74
C THR A 83 6.35 19.98 -16.01
N VAL A 84 5.80 18.95 -15.36
CA VAL A 84 6.24 17.53 -15.49
C VAL A 84 5.39 16.71 -16.44
N ARG A 85 4.37 17.28 -17.09
CA ARG A 85 3.57 16.57 -18.09
C ARG A 85 4.39 16.27 -19.33
N CYS A 86 4.17 15.10 -19.94
CA CYS A 86 4.86 14.71 -21.19
C CYS A 86 4.65 15.73 -22.32
N SER A 87 3.45 16.34 -22.43
CA SER A 87 3.20 17.43 -23.38
C SER A 87 4.11 18.64 -23.13
N THR A 88 4.20 19.09 -21.88
CA THR A 88 5.04 20.24 -21.49
C THR A 88 6.54 19.93 -21.67
N LEU A 89 6.97 18.73 -21.32
CA LEU A 89 8.37 18.30 -21.52
C LEU A 89 8.74 18.27 -22.99
N ARG A 90 7.84 17.78 -23.85
CA ARG A 90 8.02 17.84 -25.31
C ARG A 90 8.16 19.28 -25.80
N ASP A 91 7.26 20.16 -25.37
CA ASP A 91 7.27 21.58 -25.77
C ASP A 91 8.51 22.32 -25.29
N ARG A 92 9.17 21.80 -24.27
CA ARG A 92 10.49 22.25 -23.77
C ARG A 92 11.69 21.61 -24.51
N GLY A 93 11.43 20.81 -25.54
CA GLY A 93 12.48 20.24 -26.40
C GLY A 93 12.97 18.84 -25.99
N ILE A 94 12.33 18.19 -25.02
CA ILE A 94 12.63 16.77 -24.75
C ILE A 94 12.11 15.93 -25.91
N SER A 95 12.97 15.08 -26.48
CA SER A 95 12.60 14.30 -27.67
C SER A 95 11.46 13.33 -27.41
N THR A 96 10.60 13.13 -28.43
CA THR A 96 9.52 12.13 -28.38
C THR A 96 10.06 10.75 -28.01
N ASN A 97 11.18 10.33 -28.60
CA ASN A 97 11.79 9.05 -28.31
C ASN A 97 12.20 8.91 -26.83
N THR A 98 12.74 9.97 -26.21
CA THR A 98 13.08 9.97 -24.78
C THR A 98 11.84 9.81 -23.92
N LEU A 99 10.77 10.55 -24.20
CA LEU A 99 9.53 10.48 -23.45
C LEU A 99 8.85 9.11 -23.58
N GLU A 100 8.86 8.53 -24.78
CA GLU A 100 8.33 7.18 -25.02
C GLU A 100 9.18 6.11 -24.31
N MET A 101 10.51 6.22 -24.37
CA MET A 101 11.40 5.32 -23.63
C MET A 101 11.14 5.39 -22.12
N ASN A 102 11.04 6.59 -21.55
CA ASN A 102 10.75 6.76 -20.13
C ASN A 102 9.40 6.11 -19.76
N ALA A 103 8.34 6.41 -20.51
CA ALA A 103 7.01 5.86 -20.25
C ALA A 103 6.97 4.32 -20.40
N ASN A 104 7.63 3.77 -21.40
CA ASN A 104 7.68 2.33 -21.63
C ASN A 104 8.68 1.60 -20.71
N SER A 105 9.45 2.33 -19.90
CA SER A 105 10.34 1.78 -18.87
C SER A 105 9.64 1.51 -17.53
N VAL A 106 8.36 1.83 -17.42
CA VAL A 106 7.57 1.63 -16.20
C VAL A 106 7.40 0.14 -15.92
N TYR A 107 7.69 -0.27 -14.67
CA TYR A 107 7.38 -1.61 -14.19
C TYR A 107 7.04 -1.61 -12.71
N PRO A 108 6.24 -2.58 -12.24
CA PRO A 108 5.99 -2.75 -10.83
C PRO A 108 7.20 -3.31 -10.11
N VAL A 109 7.49 -2.80 -8.92
CA VAL A 109 8.48 -3.36 -8.00
C VAL A 109 7.73 -3.96 -6.84
N ILE A 110 7.86 -5.26 -6.66
CA ILE A 110 7.12 -6.06 -5.69
C ILE A 110 8.14 -6.75 -4.81
N HIS A 111 8.03 -6.54 -3.49
CA HIS A 111 8.88 -7.22 -2.53
C HIS A 111 8.67 -8.74 -2.62
N GLU A 112 9.73 -9.54 -2.51
CA GLU A 112 9.65 -10.99 -2.65
C GLU A 112 8.67 -11.64 -1.66
N ALA A 113 8.58 -11.16 -0.43
CA ALA A 113 7.62 -11.62 0.57
C ALA A 113 6.14 -11.42 0.16
N MET A 114 5.87 -10.51 -0.79
CA MET A 114 4.52 -10.26 -1.29
C MET A 114 4.01 -11.36 -2.21
N LEU A 115 4.86 -12.02 -2.97
CA LEU A 115 4.42 -13.05 -3.92
C LEU A 115 3.72 -14.23 -3.21
N PRO A 116 4.30 -14.83 -2.15
CA PRO A 116 3.61 -15.83 -1.35
C PRO A 116 2.32 -15.33 -0.71
N LEU A 117 2.30 -14.10 -0.22
CA LEU A 117 1.11 -13.49 0.36
C LEU A 117 -0.02 -13.40 -0.69
N LEU A 118 0.27 -12.87 -1.88
CA LEU A 118 -0.69 -12.73 -2.98
C LEU A 118 -1.25 -14.09 -3.41
N ALA A 119 -0.38 -15.10 -3.56
CA ALA A 119 -0.80 -16.44 -3.95
C ALA A 119 -1.73 -17.09 -2.90
N ARG A 120 -1.38 -16.99 -1.62
CA ARG A 120 -2.19 -17.53 -0.51
C ARG A 120 -3.51 -16.75 -0.35
N TRP A 121 -3.47 -15.44 -0.52
CA TRP A 121 -4.66 -14.60 -0.50
C TRP A 121 -5.63 -15.00 -1.61
N LEU A 122 -5.13 -15.13 -2.84
CA LEU A 122 -5.92 -15.54 -3.99
C LEU A 122 -6.57 -16.92 -3.77
N LYS A 123 -5.81 -17.87 -3.24
CA LYS A 123 -6.34 -19.20 -2.86
C LYS A 123 -7.41 -19.10 -1.78
N HIS A 124 -7.18 -18.30 -0.73
CA HIS A 124 -8.16 -18.08 0.34
C HIS A 124 -9.48 -17.54 -0.21
N LYS A 125 -9.43 -16.52 -1.07
CA LYS A 125 -10.62 -15.91 -1.67
C LYS A 125 -11.37 -16.85 -2.62
N ARG A 126 -10.68 -17.75 -3.31
CA ARG A 126 -11.32 -18.81 -4.11
C ARG A 126 -12.13 -19.79 -3.27
N LEU A 127 -11.67 -20.09 -2.07
CA LEU A 127 -12.31 -21.05 -1.16
C LEU A 127 -13.41 -20.40 -0.31
N TYR A 128 -13.13 -19.22 0.24
CA TYR A 128 -13.91 -18.62 1.31
C TYR A 128 -14.48 -17.23 0.96
N GLY A 129 -14.14 -16.66 -0.18
CA GLY A 129 -14.68 -15.37 -0.60
C GLY A 129 -16.18 -15.39 -0.89
N SER A 130 -16.78 -14.23 -1.09
CA SER A 130 -18.17 -14.11 -1.56
C SER A 130 -18.40 -14.86 -2.88
N ALA A 131 -19.63 -15.04 -3.29
CA ALA A 131 -19.94 -15.65 -4.59
C ALA A 131 -19.29 -14.85 -5.74
N ILE A 132 -19.26 -13.52 -5.63
CA ILE A 132 -18.66 -12.60 -6.60
C ILE A 132 -17.13 -12.75 -6.62
N GLU A 133 -16.50 -12.77 -5.45
CA GLU A 133 -15.04 -12.96 -5.33
C GLU A 133 -14.61 -14.33 -5.87
N ARG A 134 -15.31 -15.41 -5.49
CA ARG A 134 -15.01 -16.75 -6.00
C ARG A 134 -15.12 -16.83 -7.52
N ALA A 135 -16.15 -16.23 -8.10
CA ALA A 135 -16.31 -16.17 -9.56
C ALA A 135 -15.19 -15.37 -10.23
N MET A 136 -14.81 -14.23 -9.66
CA MET A 136 -13.76 -13.35 -10.20
C MET A 136 -12.39 -14.03 -10.17
N TYR A 137 -12.04 -14.68 -9.06
CA TYR A 137 -10.68 -15.19 -8.87
C TYR A 137 -10.49 -16.64 -9.32
N LYS A 138 -11.54 -17.34 -9.70
CA LYS A 138 -11.55 -18.78 -10.02
C LYS A 138 -10.36 -19.23 -10.88
N ASP A 139 -10.18 -18.57 -12.01
CA ASP A 139 -9.17 -18.91 -13.01
C ASP A 139 -8.05 -17.86 -13.14
N MET A 140 -8.03 -16.85 -12.23
CA MET A 140 -7.08 -15.74 -12.28
C MET A 140 -5.69 -16.18 -11.81
N GLY A 141 -4.70 -16.14 -12.68
CA GLY A 141 -3.30 -16.37 -12.31
C GLY A 141 -2.73 -15.20 -11.50
N LEU A 142 -1.56 -15.40 -10.89
CA LEU A 142 -0.93 -14.39 -10.04
C LEU A 142 -0.53 -13.13 -10.84
N VAL A 143 -0.03 -13.29 -12.07
CA VAL A 143 0.32 -12.17 -12.96
C VAL A 143 -0.92 -11.34 -13.31
N GLN A 144 -2.02 -12.00 -13.64
CA GLN A 144 -3.30 -11.32 -13.93
C GLN A 144 -3.83 -10.60 -12.68
N PHE A 145 -3.66 -11.18 -11.51
CA PHE A 145 -4.05 -10.56 -10.25
C PHE A 145 -3.22 -9.31 -9.95
N ILE A 146 -1.90 -9.37 -10.10
CA ILE A 146 -1.01 -8.20 -9.97
C ILE A 146 -1.42 -7.10 -10.97
N HIS A 147 -1.67 -7.46 -12.23
CA HIS A 147 -2.14 -6.51 -13.24
C HIS A 147 -3.44 -5.83 -12.81
N ARG A 148 -4.41 -6.60 -12.32
CA ARG A 148 -5.65 -6.05 -11.77
C ARG A 148 -5.42 -5.08 -10.61
N LEU A 149 -4.54 -5.43 -9.67
CA LEU A 149 -4.20 -4.59 -8.52
C LEU A 149 -3.60 -3.23 -8.92
N LEU A 150 -2.97 -3.15 -10.09
CA LEU A 150 -2.40 -1.91 -10.63
C LEU A 150 -3.41 -1.13 -11.50
N GLU A 151 -4.20 -1.83 -12.31
CA GLU A 151 -5.13 -1.23 -13.26
C GLU A 151 -6.38 -0.63 -12.61
N LYS A 152 -6.97 -1.32 -11.62
CA LYS A 152 -8.28 -0.98 -11.05
C LYS A 152 -8.22 -0.04 -9.85
N ARG A 153 -7.11 0.65 -9.64
CA ARG A 153 -7.00 1.61 -8.52
C ARG A 153 -8.03 2.73 -8.63
N ALA A 154 -8.65 3.06 -7.52
CA ALA A 154 -9.41 4.29 -7.41
C ALA A 154 -8.49 5.50 -7.55
N VAL A 155 -9.02 6.57 -8.15
CA VAL A 155 -8.24 7.77 -8.42
C VAL A 155 -8.07 8.62 -7.17
N HIS A 156 -9.04 8.55 -6.24
CA HIS A 156 -9.06 9.44 -5.10
C HIS A 156 -9.86 8.88 -3.92
N PHE A 157 -9.26 8.94 -2.73
CA PHE A 157 -9.89 8.64 -1.45
C PHE A 157 -9.59 9.75 -0.45
N TYR A 158 -10.56 10.09 0.38
CA TYR A 158 -10.41 11.09 1.44
C TYR A 158 -10.90 10.53 2.77
N GLY A 159 -10.02 10.36 3.71
CA GLY A 159 -10.34 10.15 5.11
C GLY A 159 -11.31 9.00 5.42
N SER A 160 -11.97 9.11 6.56
CA SER A 160 -12.79 8.05 7.13
C SER A 160 -14.16 7.84 6.44
N ASP A 161 -14.59 8.77 5.62
CA ASP A 161 -15.87 8.75 4.89
C ASP A 161 -15.74 8.31 3.43
N ASP A 162 -14.53 7.87 3.02
CA ASP A 162 -14.24 7.33 1.69
C ASP A 162 -14.89 8.12 0.55
N ARG A 163 -14.56 9.37 0.45
CA ARG A 163 -14.89 10.16 -0.74
C ARG A 163 -14.06 9.65 -1.90
N TRP A 164 -14.71 9.04 -2.86
CA TRP A 164 -14.05 8.42 -3.99
C TRP A 164 -14.28 9.16 -5.30
N LYS A 165 -13.32 9.01 -6.20
CA LYS A 165 -13.43 9.37 -7.60
C LYS A 165 -12.87 8.24 -8.45
N LEU A 166 -13.62 7.82 -9.45
CA LEU A 166 -13.24 6.75 -10.38
C LEU A 166 -12.54 7.31 -11.61
N ILE A 167 -11.91 6.43 -12.38
CA ILE A 167 -11.21 6.78 -13.60
C ILE A 167 -12.15 7.37 -14.68
N ASP A 168 -13.42 7.02 -14.65
CA ASP A 168 -14.47 7.59 -15.54
C ASP A 168 -15.02 8.93 -15.04
N GLY A 169 -14.45 9.49 -13.98
CA GLY A 169 -14.82 10.78 -13.40
C GLY A 169 -15.98 10.74 -12.41
N LYS A 170 -16.67 9.61 -12.24
CA LYS A 170 -17.74 9.48 -11.24
C LYS A 170 -17.20 9.66 -9.83
N THR A 171 -18.00 10.31 -8.98
CA THR A 171 -17.66 10.59 -7.59
C THR A 171 -18.75 10.14 -6.65
N GLY A 172 -18.40 9.86 -5.40
CA GLY A 172 -19.34 9.54 -4.34
C GLY A 172 -18.71 9.51 -2.96
N VAL A 173 -19.51 9.12 -1.99
CA VAL A 173 -19.13 8.99 -0.58
C VAL A 173 -19.68 7.66 -0.08
N ASP A 174 -18.92 6.94 0.73
CA ASP A 174 -19.25 5.62 1.28
C ASP A 174 -19.56 4.54 0.21
N GLY A 175 -20.01 3.39 0.64
CA GLY A 175 -20.40 2.27 -0.23
C GLY A 175 -19.26 1.39 -0.70
N TRP A 176 -18.02 1.79 -0.48
CA TRP A 176 -16.85 1.03 -0.92
C TRP A 176 -16.69 -0.30 -0.18
N GLU A 177 -17.20 -0.38 1.05
CA GLU A 177 -17.24 -1.58 1.88
C GLU A 177 -18.04 -2.74 1.25
N ASN A 178 -18.89 -2.44 0.28
CA ASN A 178 -19.70 -3.43 -0.41
C ASN A 178 -19.03 -4.04 -1.63
N VAL A 179 -17.93 -3.46 -2.13
CA VAL A 179 -17.21 -3.98 -3.31
C VAL A 179 -16.69 -5.39 -3.04
N GLY A 180 -17.08 -6.33 -3.90
CA GLY A 180 -16.76 -7.75 -3.74
C GLY A 180 -17.68 -8.51 -2.79
N THR A 181 -18.74 -7.89 -2.28
CA THR A 181 -19.75 -8.56 -1.47
C THR A 181 -21.06 -8.74 -2.27
N ASP A 182 -21.97 -9.57 -1.76
CA ASP A 182 -23.30 -9.76 -2.37
C ASP A 182 -24.18 -8.49 -2.34
N HIS A 183 -23.68 -7.41 -1.74
CA HIS A 183 -24.35 -6.10 -1.63
C HIS A 183 -23.73 -5.04 -2.55
N GLU A 184 -22.75 -5.39 -3.38
CA GLU A 184 -22.14 -4.42 -4.30
C GLU A 184 -23.16 -3.83 -5.28
N LYS A 185 -22.96 -2.56 -5.62
CA LYS A 185 -23.84 -1.82 -6.53
C LYS A 185 -23.01 -0.92 -7.44
N GLU A 186 -23.44 -0.81 -8.70
CA GLU A 186 -22.83 0.14 -9.64
C GLU A 186 -22.77 1.56 -9.07
N PRO A 187 -21.67 2.31 -9.26
CA PRO A 187 -20.49 1.92 -10.04
C PRO A 187 -19.43 1.15 -9.22
N LEU A 188 -19.67 0.90 -7.92
CA LEU A 188 -18.75 0.28 -6.99
C LEU A 188 -18.94 -1.25 -7.01
N VAL A 189 -18.46 -1.88 -8.05
CA VAL A 189 -18.52 -3.34 -8.24
C VAL A 189 -17.11 -3.91 -8.47
N LEU A 190 -16.87 -5.15 -8.06
CA LEU A 190 -15.57 -5.80 -8.09
C LEU A 190 -14.96 -5.86 -9.50
N THR A 191 -15.78 -5.94 -10.53
CA THR A 191 -15.32 -5.92 -11.93
C THR A 191 -14.69 -4.59 -12.34
N LYS A 192 -15.03 -3.49 -11.68
CA LYS A 192 -14.57 -2.13 -12.00
C LYS A 192 -13.62 -1.54 -10.96
N CYS A 193 -13.74 -1.96 -9.70
CA CYS A 193 -13.03 -1.41 -8.56
C CYS A 193 -12.23 -2.50 -7.83
N LEU A 194 -11.24 -2.11 -7.05
CA LEU A 194 -10.60 -2.98 -6.06
C LEU A 194 -11.45 -2.99 -4.78
N SER A 195 -11.61 -4.15 -4.16
CA SER A 195 -12.09 -4.24 -2.78
C SER A 195 -11.08 -3.64 -1.80
N TYR A 196 -11.48 -3.37 -0.56
CA TYR A 196 -10.54 -2.92 0.48
C TYR A 196 -9.37 -3.88 0.68
N ASP A 197 -9.61 -5.19 0.62
CA ASP A 197 -8.56 -6.18 0.74
C ASP A 197 -7.56 -6.08 -0.43
N GLU A 198 -8.05 -5.85 -1.65
CA GLU A 198 -7.19 -5.64 -2.82
C GLU A 198 -6.46 -4.30 -2.75
N ILE A 199 -7.09 -3.23 -2.26
CA ILE A 199 -6.43 -1.93 -2.05
C ILE A 199 -5.29 -2.06 -1.06
N LYS A 200 -5.47 -2.83 0.01
CA LYS A 200 -4.43 -3.14 1.00
C LYS A 200 -3.21 -3.80 0.33
N LEU A 201 -3.42 -4.81 -0.50
CA LEU A 201 -2.34 -5.47 -1.26
C LEU A 201 -1.70 -4.52 -2.27
N SER A 202 -2.51 -3.76 -3.02
CA SER A 202 -2.04 -2.79 -4.01
C SER A 202 -1.17 -1.69 -3.39
N ALA A 203 -1.45 -1.27 -2.15
CA ALA A 203 -0.68 -0.26 -1.44
C ALA A 203 0.75 -0.69 -1.10
N MET A 204 1.04 -2.01 -1.11
CA MET A 204 2.36 -2.56 -0.85
C MET A 204 3.24 -2.69 -2.09
N MET A 205 2.72 -2.35 -3.28
CA MET A 205 3.45 -2.39 -4.54
C MET A 205 3.95 -1.00 -4.91
N ALA A 206 5.19 -0.94 -5.40
CA ALA A 206 5.78 0.26 -5.96
C ALA A 206 5.77 0.22 -7.50
N MET A 207 5.98 1.38 -8.11
CA MET A 207 6.21 1.53 -9.54
C MET A 207 7.53 2.25 -9.76
N SER A 208 8.35 1.78 -10.68
CA SER A 208 9.62 2.41 -11.03
C SER A 208 9.64 2.79 -12.51
N SER A 209 10.19 3.96 -12.82
CA SER A 209 10.29 4.48 -14.19
C SER A 209 11.49 5.40 -14.33
N HIS A 210 12.07 5.45 -15.54
CA HIS A 210 12.91 6.58 -15.91
C HIS A 210 12.09 7.85 -16.01
N THR A 211 12.71 9.00 -15.70
CA THR A 211 12.04 10.31 -15.72
C THR A 211 13.03 11.43 -16.03
N GLU A 212 12.50 12.56 -16.50
CA GLU A 212 13.23 13.82 -16.61
C GLU A 212 12.98 14.64 -15.34
N PHE A 213 14.05 15.18 -14.76
CA PHE A 213 13.95 16.12 -13.63
C PHE A 213 13.85 17.55 -14.12
N VAL A 214 13.12 18.37 -13.40
CA VAL A 214 12.92 19.80 -13.71
C VAL A 214 13.56 20.72 -12.69
N ASN A 215 13.90 20.18 -11.52
CA ASN A 215 14.62 20.86 -10.43
C ASN A 215 15.23 19.82 -9.50
N ASP A 216 15.83 20.25 -8.39
CA ASP A 216 16.51 19.39 -7.40
C ASP A 216 15.55 18.55 -6.52
N GLY A 217 14.24 18.62 -6.72
CA GLY A 217 13.23 17.90 -5.94
C GLY A 217 12.92 18.51 -4.57
N SER A 218 13.49 19.66 -4.21
CA SER A 218 13.13 20.36 -2.97
C SER A 218 11.65 20.71 -2.94
N ARG A 219 11.01 20.48 -1.78
CA ARG A 219 9.59 20.81 -1.56
C ARG A 219 9.27 22.27 -1.84
N GLU A 220 10.23 23.17 -1.64
CA GLU A 220 10.07 24.61 -1.83
C GLU A 220 9.95 24.98 -3.31
N ASN A 221 10.50 24.18 -4.22
CA ASN A 221 10.48 24.42 -5.66
C ASN A 221 9.10 24.29 -6.31
N ARG A 222 8.16 23.58 -5.69
CA ARG A 222 6.77 23.41 -6.14
C ARG A 222 6.61 23.08 -7.64
N GLY A 223 7.54 22.33 -8.22
CA GLY A 223 7.56 22.01 -9.64
C GLY A 223 8.01 23.15 -10.55
N VAL A 224 8.62 24.20 -10.02
CA VAL A 224 9.26 25.25 -10.82
C VAL A 224 10.49 24.66 -11.49
N VAL A 225 10.66 24.95 -12.77
CA VAL A 225 11.82 24.53 -13.54
C VAL A 225 13.05 25.32 -13.09
N SER A 226 14.17 24.63 -12.83
CA SER A 226 15.43 25.31 -12.52
C SER A 226 15.87 26.19 -13.68
N THR A 227 16.35 27.39 -13.37
CA THR A 227 16.94 28.31 -14.33
C THR A 227 18.43 28.03 -14.56
N ASP A 228 19.05 27.25 -13.67
CA ASP A 228 20.44 26.82 -13.76
C ASP A 228 20.49 25.34 -14.16
N PRO A 229 20.79 25.00 -15.42
CA PRO A 229 20.84 23.63 -15.90
C PRO A 229 21.93 22.79 -15.23
N ASP A 230 22.97 23.41 -14.69
CA ASP A 230 24.09 22.71 -14.04
C ASP A 230 23.77 22.34 -12.57
N SER A 231 22.72 22.92 -12.02
CA SER A 231 22.28 22.66 -10.64
C SER A 231 21.45 21.38 -10.48
N VAL A 232 21.02 20.76 -11.58
CA VAL A 232 20.09 19.64 -11.57
C VAL A 232 20.56 18.53 -12.49
N GLN A 233 20.62 17.30 -12.00
CA GLN A 233 20.76 16.16 -12.86
C GLN A 233 19.51 16.03 -13.74
N PRO A 234 19.62 16.09 -15.08
CA PRO A 234 18.43 16.18 -15.94
C PRO A 234 17.60 14.90 -15.99
N ARG A 235 18.22 13.75 -15.73
CA ARG A 235 17.59 12.44 -15.86
C ARG A 235 17.84 11.56 -14.65
N GLY A 236 16.85 10.74 -14.32
CA GLY A 236 16.97 9.78 -13.25
C GLY A 236 15.83 8.77 -13.24
N VAL A 237 15.55 8.27 -12.07
CA VAL A 237 14.48 7.28 -11.81
C VAL A 237 13.54 7.81 -10.77
N ILE A 238 12.26 7.64 -10.99
CA ILE A 238 11.23 7.88 -9.98
C ILE A 238 10.68 6.54 -9.49
N ILE A 239 10.56 6.39 -8.17
CA ILE A 239 9.94 5.23 -7.53
C ILE A 239 8.71 5.74 -6.78
N GLY A 240 7.53 5.39 -7.29
CA GLY A 240 6.25 5.72 -6.67
C GLY A 240 5.86 4.66 -5.66
N VAL A 241 5.66 5.06 -4.42
CA VAL A 241 5.24 4.18 -3.31
C VAL A 241 3.96 4.71 -2.67
N VAL A 242 3.24 3.83 -1.98
CA VAL A 242 2.02 4.18 -1.25
C VAL A 242 2.24 3.93 0.23
N GLY A 243 1.87 4.91 1.05
CA GLY A 243 1.91 4.80 2.52
C GLY A 243 0.86 3.84 3.07
N THR A 244 0.97 3.61 4.36
CA THR A 244 0.05 2.76 5.11
C THR A 244 -1.38 3.33 5.08
N ARG A 245 -2.37 2.48 4.77
CA ARG A 245 -3.78 2.88 4.67
C ARG A 245 -4.56 2.44 5.90
N PHE A 246 -4.66 3.30 6.88
CA PHE A 246 -5.39 3.04 8.13
C PHE A 246 -6.38 4.14 8.54
N GLU A 247 -6.74 5.06 7.65
CA GLU A 247 -7.72 6.10 7.96
C GLU A 247 -9.15 5.57 8.04
N ARG A 248 -9.50 4.58 7.21
CA ARG A 248 -10.83 3.94 7.27
C ARG A 248 -10.85 2.89 8.38
N PRO A 249 -11.60 3.12 9.48
CA PRO A 249 -11.67 2.17 10.61
C PRO A 249 -12.11 0.77 10.18
N ARG A 250 -11.38 -0.25 10.62
CA ARG A 250 -11.65 -1.68 10.39
C ARG A 250 -11.42 -2.18 8.96
N PHE A 251 -10.85 -1.36 8.07
CA PHE A 251 -10.53 -1.75 6.70
C PHE A 251 -9.04 -1.55 6.39
N MET A 252 -8.59 -2.21 5.36
CA MET A 252 -7.21 -2.13 4.88
C MET A 252 -6.19 -2.39 6.00
N GLU A 253 -5.11 -1.62 6.08
CA GLU A 253 -4.02 -1.82 7.05
C GLU A 253 -4.40 -1.39 8.48
N TYR A 254 -5.55 -0.72 8.66
CA TYR A 254 -6.13 -0.49 9.98
C TYR A 254 -6.28 -1.81 10.76
N GLN A 255 -6.59 -2.89 10.05
CA GLN A 255 -6.83 -4.22 10.63
C GLN A 255 -5.59 -4.85 11.27
N ASP A 256 -4.39 -4.44 10.85
CA ASP A 256 -3.12 -5.04 11.30
C ASP A 256 -2.33 -4.13 12.23
N ILE A 257 -2.59 -2.82 12.18
CA ILE A 257 -1.78 -1.79 12.84
C ILE A 257 -2.55 -1.10 13.97
N LEU A 258 -3.86 -0.94 13.81
CA LEU A 258 -4.71 -0.33 14.83
C LEU A 258 -5.56 -1.39 15.54
N ILE A 259 -5.53 -1.37 16.85
CA ILE A 259 -6.16 -2.35 17.72
C ILE A 259 -7.26 -1.65 18.50
N THR A 260 -8.50 -2.13 18.37
CA THR A 260 -9.67 -1.55 19.03
C THR A 260 -10.58 -2.62 19.64
N PRO A 261 -11.39 -2.28 20.66
CA PRO A 261 -12.28 -3.26 21.30
C PRO A 261 -13.37 -3.80 20.36
N LEU A 262 -13.76 -3.03 19.34
CA LEU A 262 -14.78 -3.46 18.36
C LEU A 262 -14.19 -4.32 17.22
N GLN A 263 -12.90 -4.20 16.96
CA GLN A 263 -12.24 -4.91 15.87
C GLN A 263 -11.56 -6.19 16.35
N ASN A 264 -10.71 -6.09 17.39
CA ASN A 264 -9.81 -7.15 17.81
C ASN A 264 -10.49 -8.12 18.78
N THR A 265 -11.49 -8.84 18.25
CA THR A 265 -12.28 -9.85 18.95
C THR A 265 -12.16 -11.21 18.29
N VAL A 266 -12.49 -12.27 19.00
CA VAL A 266 -12.49 -13.65 18.48
C VAL A 266 -13.43 -13.79 17.29
N GLU A 267 -14.61 -13.17 17.35
CA GLU A 267 -15.63 -13.21 16.29
C GLU A 267 -15.09 -12.61 14.97
N ASN A 268 -14.22 -11.62 15.06
CA ASN A 268 -13.57 -10.98 13.93
C ASN A 268 -12.25 -11.68 13.50
N GLY A 269 -11.95 -12.86 14.04
CA GLY A 269 -10.83 -13.70 13.66
C GLY A 269 -9.49 -13.36 14.31
N TYR A 270 -9.48 -12.50 15.36
CA TYR A 270 -8.29 -12.15 16.12
C TYR A 270 -8.05 -13.12 17.28
N GLY A 271 -6.82 -13.12 17.80
CA GLY A 271 -6.41 -13.99 18.90
C GLY A 271 -6.01 -15.40 18.47
N PRO A 272 -5.64 -16.25 19.45
CA PRO A 272 -5.24 -17.63 19.20
C PRO A 272 -6.40 -18.46 18.64
N GLN A 273 -6.08 -19.63 18.10
CA GLN A 273 -7.08 -20.53 17.51
C GLN A 273 -8.07 -21.03 18.58
N THR A 274 -9.26 -20.43 18.55
CA THR A 274 -10.39 -20.84 19.40
C THR A 274 -11.62 -21.13 18.55
N ALA A 275 -12.52 -21.97 19.03
CA ALA A 275 -13.80 -22.16 18.38
C ALA A 275 -14.60 -20.84 18.43
N GLY A 276 -15.13 -20.36 17.31
CA GLY A 276 -16.02 -19.19 17.31
C GLY A 276 -15.96 -18.25 16.12
N SER A 277 -14.91 -18.28 15.29
CA SER A 277 -14.86 -17.52 14.05
C SER A 277 -14.89 -18.44 12.83
N SER A 278 -15.51 -17.99 11.73
CA SER A 278 -15.51 -18.73 10.47
C SER A 278 -14.10 -18.78 9.88
N GLU A 279 -13.76 -19.84 9.13
CA GLU A 279 -12.48 -19.93 8.39
C GLU A 279 -12.32 -18.81 7.37
N GLU A 280 -13.42 -18.27 6.84
CA GLU A 280 -13.42 -17.11 5.97
C GLU A 280 -12.73 -15.91 6.61
N VAL A 281 -13.22 -15.48 7.78
CA VAL A 281 -12.71 -14.30 8.49
C VAL A 281 -11.37 -14.58 9.13
N ARG A 282 -11.27 -15.70 9.83
CA ARG A 282 -10.08 -16.08 10.59
C ARG A 282 -8.90 -16.39 9.69
N GLY A 283 -9.10 -17.18 8.64
CA GLY A 283 -8.04 -17.56 7.71
C GLY A 283 -7.37 -16.33 7.09
N LEU A 284 -8.15 -15.30 6.76
CA LEU A 284 -7.62 -14.05 6.25
C LEU A 284 -6.78 -13.30 7.32
N ARG A 285 -7.22 -13.26 8.58
CA ARG A 285 -6.46 -12.64 9.69
C ARG A 285 -5.15 -13.36 9.96
N VAL A 286 -5.16 -14.68 10.00
CA VAL A 286 -3.96 -15.51 10.19
C VAL A 286 -2.98 -15.35 9.03
N LEU A 287 -3.47 -15.23 7.79
CA LEU A 287 -2.65 -14.99 6.63
C LEU A 287 -1.85 -13.66 6.77
N TRP A 288 -2.51 -12.59 7.19
CA TRP A 288 -1.87 -11.31 7.42
C TRP A 288 -0.95 -11.31 8.65
N ALA A 289 -1.35 -11.97 9.74
CA ALA A 289 -0.49 -12.12 10.91
C ALA A 289 0.83 -12.82 10.54
N LYS A 290 0.75 -13.92 9.80
CA LYS A 290 1.94 -14.64 9.31
C LYS A 290 2.82 -13.79 8.39
N PHE A 291 2.22 -12.96 7.56
CA PHE A 291 2.99 -12.00 6.75
C PHE A 291 3.81 -11.05 7.61
N TYR A 292 3.28 -10.62 8.75
CA TYR A 292 4.01 -9.80 9.73
C TYR A 292 4.88 -10.62 10.70
N GLY A 293 5.07 -11.92 10.46
CA GLY A 293 5.89 -12.80 11.30
C GLY A 293 5.25 -13.18 12.61
N GLU A 294 3.90 -13.19 12.69
CA GLU A 294 3.14 -13.52 13.88
C GLU A 294 2.24 -14.74 13.68
N GLU A 295 1.93 -15.44 14.74
CA GLU A 295 1.01 -16.56 14.70
C GLU A 295 -0.43 -16.08 14.50
N TYR A 296 -0.80 -14.99 15.18
CA TYR A 296 -2.10 -14.33 15.09
C TYR A 296 -1.99 -12.85 15.50
N HIS A 297 -2.90 -12.03 15.03
CA HIS A 297 -3.05 -10.66 15.53
C HIS A 297 -3.73 -10.66 16.91
N PRO A 298 -3.25 -9.84 17.87
CA PRO A 298 -3.68 -9.90 19.26
C PRO A 298 -5.16 -9.51 19.45
N LEU A 299 -5.77 -10.06 20.49
CA LEU A 299 -7.02 -9.53 21.03
C LEU A 299 -6.78 -8.18 21.71
N TYR A 300 -7.82 -7.34 21.74
CA TYR A 300 -7.75 -6.04 22.42
C TYR A 300 -7.35 -6.18 23.90
N GLU A 301 -7.96 -7.12 24.61
CA GLU A 301 -7.68 -7.37 26.03
C GLU A 301 -6.24 -7.86 26.30
N GLU A 302 -5.67 -8.66 25.40
CA GLU A 302 -4.26 -9.07 25.48
C GLU A 302 -3.33 -7.88 25.34
N THR A 303 -3.65 -6.98 24.41
CA THR A 303 -2.88 -5.77 24.17
C THR A 303 -2.91 -4.82 25.37
N LEU A 304 -4.08 -4.65 26.00
CA LEU A 304 -4.20 -3.84 27.23
C LEU A 304 -3.36 -4.38 28.40
N LYS A 305 -3.24 -5.70 28.51
CA LYS A 305 -2.36 -6.31 29.52
C LYS A 305 -0.87 -6.02 29.23
N ARG A 306 -0.48 -6.10 27.95
CA ARG A 306 0.91 -5.82 27.52
C ARG A 306 1.28 -4.34 27.69
N ILE A 307 0.37 -3.41 27.42
CA ILE A 307 0.61 -1.96 27.62
C ILE A 307 0.96 -1.62 29.07
N LYS A 308 0.38 -2.32 30.06
CA LYS A 308 0.65 -2.10 31.47
C LYS A 308 2.04 -2.57 31.90
N SER A 309 2.72 -3.39 31.12
CA SER A 309 4.08 -3.81 31.41
C SER A 309 5.07 -2.65 31.24
N LYS A 310 6.03 -2.57 32.18
CA LYS A 310 7.14 -1.59 32.07
C LYS A 310 8.05 -1.83 30.86
N GLU A 311 8.01 -3.05 30.31
CA GLU A 311 8.82 -3.47 29.16
C GLU A 311 8.11 -3.22 27.83
N ASN A 312 6.86 -2.72 27.86
CA ASN A 312 6.11 -2.48 26.62
C ASN A 312 6.77 -1.39 25.78
N ARG A 313 7.29 -1.75 24.61
CA ARG A 313 7.79 -0.85 23.58
C ARG A 313 6.98 -0.91 22.29
N ARG A 314 6.13 -1.93 22.15
CA ARG A 314 5.38 -2.21 20.92
C ARG A 314 4.09 -1.42 20.82
N TYR A 315 3.33 -1.30 21.90
CA TYR A 315 1.98 -0.78 21.86
C TYR A 315 1.89 0.63 22.43
N LEU A 316 1.24 1.54 21.69
CA LEU A 316 1.00 2.91 22.09
C LEU A 316 -0.50 3.16 22.20
N SER A 317 -0.97 3.57 23.38
CA SER A 317 -2.36 4.00 23.54
C SER A 317 -2.62 5.33 22.85
N LEU A 318 -3.61 5.35 21.99
CA LEU A 318 -4.13 6.53 21.35
C LEU A 318 -5.47 6.95 21.98
N ILE A 319 -6.07 8.01 21.45
CA ILE A 319 -7.42 8.44 21.86
C ILE A 319 -8.48 7.39 21.50
N SER A 320 -9.67 7.47 22.14
CA SER A 320 -10.85 6.66 21.80
C SER A 320 -10.64 5.14 21.91
N GLN A 321 -9.88 4.68 22.92
CA GLN A 321 -9.63 3.25 23.15
C GLN A 321 -8.91 2.56 21.97
N THR A 322 -8.17 3.30 21.18
CA THR A 322 -7.37 2.75 20.10
C THR A 322 -5.94 2.54 20.57
N VAL A 323 -5.35 1.43 20.17
CA VAL A 323 -3.93 1.14 20.38
C VAL A 323 -3.24 1.05 19.03
N PHE A 324 -2.07 1.67 18.94
CA PHE A 324 -1.22 1.62 17.76
C PHE A 324 -0.13 0.56 17.96
N ASP A 325 0.00 -0.35 17.01
CA ASP A 325 1.06 -1.35 16.95
C ASP A 325 2.27 -0.78 16.20
N ILE A 326 3.25 -0.30 16.95
CA ILE A 326 4.46 0.31 16.41
C ILE A 326 5.25 -0.72 15.58
N GLU A 327 5.33 -1.97 16.04
CA GLU A 327 6.11 -3.00 15.37
C GLU A 327 5.54 -3.34 13.99
N ASN A 328 4.23 -3.57 13.89
CA ASN A 328 3.59 -3.84 12.60
C ASN A 328 3.68 -2.64 11.66
N TYR A 329 3.54 -1.42 12.17
CA TYR A 329 3.75 -0.21 11.37
C TYR A 329 5.18 -0.09 10.85
N MET A 330 6.18 -0.40 11.68
CA MET A 330 7.58 -0.40 11.27
C MET A 330 7.85 -1.46 10.21
N LYS A 331 7.37 -2.70 10.39
CA LYS A 331 7.48 -3.78 9.40
C LYS A 331 6.87 -3.37 8.05
N ARG A 332 5.69 -2.75 8.08
CA ARG A 332 5.05 -2.22 6.87
C ARG A 332 5.88 -1.12 6.20
N THR A 333 6.45 -0.24 6.97
CA THR A 333 7.31 0.84 6.48
C THR A 333 8.60 0.30 5.91
N LEU A 334 9.23 -0.66 6.58
CA LEU A 334 10.48 -1.31 6.15
C LEU A 334 10.34 -1.98 4.79
N LEU A 335 9.22 -2.68 4.53
CA LEU A 335 8.95 -3.25 3.21
C LEU A 335 9.08 -2.21 2.08
N THR A 336 8.52 -1.02 2.30
CA THR A 336 8.60 0.07 1.32
C THR A 336 10.03 0.62 1.20
N VAL A 337 10.75 0.74 2.32
CA VAL A 337 12.16 1.19 2.34
C VAL A 337 13.05 0.19 1.58
N GLU A 338 12.89 -1.10 1.82
CA GLU A 338 13.65 -2.14 1.12
C GLU A 338 13.40 -2.11 -0.39
N ILE A 339 12.15 -1.99 -0.83
CA ILE A 339 11.82 -1.82 -2.25
C ILE A 339 12.59 -0.65 -2.85
N ILE A 340 12.59 0.51 -2.19
CA ILE A 340 13.27 1.71 -2.70
C ILE A 340 14.77 1.50 -2.77
N LEU A 341 15.39 0.94 -1.74
CA LEU A 341 16.82 0.74 -1.65
C LEU A 341 17.33 -0.32 -2.66
N LEU A 342 16.63 -1.45 -2.75
CA LEU A 342 16.97 -2.53 -3.68
C LEU A 342 16.82 -2.08 -5.14
N GLU A 343 15.74 -1.36 -5.47
CA GLU A 343 15.55 -0.82 -6.82
C GLU A 343 16.62 0.21 -7.17
N ALA A 344 16.94 1.12 -6.25
CA ALA A 344 17.99 2.12 -6.45
C ALA A 344 19.37 1.47 -6.64
N ASN A 345 19.69 0.46 -5.81
CA ASN A 345 20.95 -0.28 -5.93
C ASN A 345 21.06 -1.00 -7.28
N THR A 346 20.02 -1.73 -7.69
CA THR A 346 19.97 -2.45 -8.96
C THR A 346 20.16 -1.52 -10.17
N ARG A 347 19.54 -0.33 -10.10
CA ARG A 347 19.69 0.68 -11.16
C ARG A 347 21.09 1.28 -11.21
N ALA A 348 21.66 1.58 -10.05
CA ALA A 348 23.03 2.11 -9.94
C ALA A 348 24.08 1.10 -10.41
N GLU A 349 23.92 -0.16 -10.03
CA GLU A 349 24.80 -1.27 -10.44
C GLU A 349 24.81 -1.43 -11.96
N LYS A 350 23.64 -1.43 -12.61
CA LYS A 350 23.54 -1.49 -14.08
C LYS A 350 24.26 -0.35 -14.81
N GLN A 351 24.42 0.79 -14.14
CA GLN A 351 25.11 1.97 -14.67
C GLN A 351 26.54 2.12 -14.14
N ASN A 352 27.02 1.16 -13.33
CA ASN A 352 28.32 1.20 -12.66
C ASN A 352 28.55 2.53 -11.89
N THR A 353 27.58 2.94 -11.10
CA THR A 353 27.57 4.19 -10.33
C THR A 353 26.96 3.99 -8.94
N THR A 354 26.90 5.04 -8.15
CA THR A 354 26.18 5.08 -6.87
C THR A 354 24.84 5.80 -7.01
N ALA A 355 23.82 5.33 -6.28
CA ALA A 355 22.53 6.00 -6.24
C ALA A 355 22.53 7.12 -5.20
N PHE A 356 22.05 8.30 -5.57
CA PHE A 356 21.58 9.32 -4.65
C PHE A 356 20.06 9.27 -4.57
N LEU A 357 19.52 9.13 -3.36
CA LEU A 357 18.09 9.01 -3.12
C LEU A 357 17.56 10.28 -2.47
N HIS A 358 16.55 10.89 -3.12
CA HIS A 358 15.76 11.95 -2.54
C HIS A 358 14.40 11.39 -2.13
N VAL A 359 14.20 11.18 -0.83
CA VAL A 359 12.96 10.61 -0.28
C VAL A 359 12.10 11.73 0.26
N VAL A 360 10.88 11.86 -0.24
CA VAL A 360 9.96 12.95 0.11
C VAL A 360 8.65 12.38 0.65
N GLY A 361 8.19 12.93 1.77
CA GLY A 361 6.85 12.67 2.29
C GLY A 361 6.60 11.24 2.76
N PHE A 362 7.63 10.50 3.11
CA PHE A 362 7.52 9.12 3.54
C PHE A 362 6.72 9.03 4.86
N GLY A 363 5.54 8.39 4.79
CA GLY A 363 4.67 8.22 5.96
C GLY A 363 3.93 9.49 6.41
N LEU A 364 3.90 10.55 5.59
CA LEU A 364 3.21 11.83 5.87
C LEU A 364 1.95 12.03 5.02
N GLY A 365 1.47 11.00 4.36
CA GLY A 365 0.29 11.02 3.50
C GLY A 365 -1.02 11.02 4.25
#